data_50530c0bf4183ebd7c1d038b260fa96d
#
_entry.id   50530c0bf4183ebd7c1d038b260fa96d
#
_cell.length_a   1.000
_cell.length_b   1.000
_cell.length_c   1.000
_cell.angle_alpha   90.00
_cell.angle_beta   90.00
_cell.angle_gamma   90.00
#
_symmetry.space_group_name_H-M   'P 1'
#
loop_
_entity.id
_entity.type
_entity.pdbx_description
1 polymer ?
#
loop_
_entity_poly.entity_id
_entity_poly.type
_entity_poly.pdbx_seq_one_letter_code
_entity_poly.pdbx_strand_id
1 'polypeptide(L)'
;MATLEFKSAVEAAAKKIGIDMIGFASKARFEGVDAQHNPFSIFPEAKTVIMVGKRICRGSLRGVEEGTNFGDYRLFGRNWLEDEFLSLACYDLVRFLEDNGWEACPIFPNPSELGPSGVSVADGRPEPNVYPDFDYAAVACGLGEIGLNGLFLSPKFGSRQRFHMILTDAEIEETPIFEGSICDKCGKCADVCPLGAVDKNDTYTVDVCGKKSEVARIDYNKCRSCKNGACANRFSPTAKPDRVAALCNRTCLCHLEEEKSVENTFSTEFRKRDAWAIGGDVSKYERDTEGHNVLGGEFSKKGASR
;
A
#
# COMPACT_ATOMS: atom_id res chain seq x y z
N MET A 1 25.93 -10.63 19.03
CA MET A 1 25.73 -9.16 18.93
C MET A 1 24.58 -8.77 19.83
N ALA A 2 24.65 -7.64 20.52
CA ALA A 2 23.48 -7.14 21.24
C ALA A 2 22.36 -6.85 20.22
N THR A 3 21.09 -7.00 20.61
CA THR A 3 19.92 -6.83 19.74
C THR A 3 19.90 -5.46 19.01
N LEU A 4 20.34 -4.41 19.70
CA LEU A 4 20.46 -3.05 19.16
C LEU A 4 21.56 -2.93 18.08
N GLU A 5 22.74 -3.56 18.29
CA GLU A 5 23.82 -3.55 17.29
C GLU A 5 23.42 -4.26 16.01
N PHE A 6 22.68 -5.37 16.15
CA PHE A 6 22.20 -6.12 14.99
C PHE A 6 21.12 -5.36 14.22
N LYS A 7 20.19 -4.68 14.92
CA LYS A 7 19.21 -3.77 14.29
C LYS A 7 19.90 -2.74 13.41
N SER A 8 20.91 -2.03 13.96
CA SER A 8 21.66 -1.02 13.22
C SER A 8 22.38 -1.60 11.99
N ALA A 9 22.88 -2.83 12.07
CA ALA A 9 23.50 -3.52 10.93
C ALA A 9 22.45 -3.85 9.84
N VAL A 10 21.27 -4.32 10.21
CA VAL A 10 20.15 -4.60 9.29
C VAL A 10 19.67 -3.32 8.62
N GLU A 11 19.50 -2.23 9.37
CA GLU A 11 19.12 -0.91 8.82
C GLU A 11 20.15 -0.38 7.84
N ALA A 12 21.46 -0.52 8.15
CA ALA A 12 22.55 -0.11 7.27
C ALA A 12 22.57 -0.95 5.98
N ALA A 13 22.36 -2.27 6.08
CA ALA A 13 22.24 -3.15 4.93
C ALA A 13 21.03 -2.77 4.06
N ALA A 14 19.86 -2.56 4.66
CA ALA A 14 18.65 -2.14 3.97
C ALA A 14 18.86 -0.82 3.19
N LYS A 15 19.51 0.17 3.82
CA LYS A 15 19.85 1.43 3.17
C LYS A 15 20.79 1.23 1.98
N LYS A 16 21.80 0.38 2.12
CA LYS A 16 22.76 0.05 1.04
C LYS A 16 22.08 -0.64 -0.14
N ILE A 17 21.10 -1.49 0.11
CA ILE A 17 20.29 -2.20 -0.89
C ILE A 17 19.30 -1.23 -1.57
N GLY A 18 19.06 -0.05 -1.00
CA GLY A 18 18.13 0.96 -1.53
C GLY A 18 16.67 0.73 -1.09
N ILE A 19 16.47 0.17 0.09
CA ILE A 19 15.19 0.17 0.80
C ILE A 19 14.97 1.56 1.37
N ASP A 20 13.81 2.16 1.10
CA ASP A 20 13.49 3.54 1.55
C ASP A 20 12.93 3.59 2.98
N MET A 21 12.29 2.50 3.42
CA MET A 21 11.65 2.36 4.72
C MET A 21 11.88 0.96 5.28
N ILE A 22 12.17 0.89 6.58
CA ILE A 22 12.28 -0.38 7.30
C ILE A 22 11.73 -0.18 8.72
N GLY A 23 11.02 -1.18 9.23
CA GLY A 23 10.51 -1.20 10.60
C GLY A 23 10.43 -2.62 11.12
N PHE A 24 10.43 -2.76 12.45
CA PHE A 24 10.54 -4.04 13.15
C PHE A 24 9.42 -4.17 14.19
N ALA A 25 8.82 -5.34 14.28
CA ALA A 25 7.85 -5.68 15.30
C ALA A 25 8.09 -7.07 15.85
N SER A 26 7.95 -7.26 17.16
CA SER A 26 8.02 -8.57 17.78
C SER A 26 6.71 -9.34 17.59
N LYS A 27 6.74 -10.63 17.92
CA LYS A 27 5.57 -11.51 17.94
C LYS A 27 4.43 -10.99 18.82
N ALA A 28 4.75 -10.29 19.92
CA ALA A 28 3.78 -9.75 20.84
C ALA A 28 2.81 -8.76 20.19
N ARG A 29 3.25 -8.00 19.18
CA ARG A 29 2.39 -7.04 18.45
C ARG A 29 1.37 -7.71 17.51
N PHE A 30 1.44 -9.02 17.35
CA PHE A 30 0.51 -9.82 16.56
C PHE A 30 -0.33 -10.78 17.41
N GLU A 31 -0.24 -10.69 18.75
CA GLU A 31 -1.13 -11.41 19.64
C GLU A 31 -2.58 -10.98 19.40
N GLY A 32 -3.49 -11.95 19.26
CA GLY A 32 -4.89 -11.70 18.96
C GLY A 32 -5.22 -11.50 17.46
N VAL A 33 -4.22 -11.46 16.58
CA VAL A 33 -4.47 -11.52 15.13
C VAL A 33 -4.93 -12.95 14.78
N ASP A 34 -5.98 -13.03 13.99
CA ASP A 34 -6.52 -14.31 13.51
C ASP A 34 -5.44 -15.16 12.85
N ALA A 35 -5.42 -16.47 13.11
CA ALA A 35 -4.38 -17.37 12.64
C ALA A 35 -4.21 -17.38 11.11
N GLN A 36 -5.28 -17.13 10.34
CA GLN A 36 -5.25 -17.06 8.88
C GLN A 36 -4.58 -15.78 8.35
N HIS A 37 -4.42 -14.77 9.21
CA HIS A 37 -3.80 -13.48 8.87
C HIS A 37 -2.54 -13.20 9.71
N ASN A 38 -2.20 -14.08 10.65
CA ASN A 38 -1.04 -13.91 11.52
C ASN A 38 0.23 -14.38 10.81
N PRO A 39 1.22 -13.51 10.58
CA PRO A 39 2.46 -13.91 9.92
C PRO A 39 3.21 -15.04 10.64
N PHE A 40 3.11 -15.11 11.96
CA PHE A 40 3.74 -16.18 12.75
C PHE A 40 3.07 -17.56 12.58
N SER A 41 1.94 -17.64 11.90
CA SER A 41 1.39 -18.92 11.44
C SER A 41 2.20 -19.51 10.28
N ILE A 42 2.89 -18.68 9.49
CA ILE A 42 3.79 -19.12 8.40
C ILE A 42 5.11 -19.65 8.96
N PHE A 43 5.69 -18.91 9.90
CA PHE A 43 6.96 -19.25 10.54
C PHE A 43 6.83 -19.11 12.06
N PRO A 44 6.38 -20.18 12.78
CA PRO A 44 6.08 -20.12 14.21
C PRO A 44 7.28 -19.80 15.11
N GLU A 45 8.49 -20.18 14.71
CA GLU A 45 9.75 -19.94 15.40
C GLU A 45 10.28 -18.51 15.17
N ALA A 46 9.73 -17.77 14.22
CA ALA A 46 10.10 -16.39 14.01
C ALA A 46 9.85 -15.55 15.28
N LYS A 47 10.70 -14.58 15.51
CA LYS A 47 10.63 -13.63 16.64
C LYS A 47 10.32 -12.23 16.18
N THR A 48 10.72 -11.87 14.95
CA THR A 48 10.60 -10.53 14.41
C THR A 48 9.94 -10.54 13.04
N VAL A 49 9.00 -9.61 12.86
CA VAL A 49 8.51 -9.15 11.56
C VAL A 49 9.32 -7.94 11.15
N ILE A 50 9.87 -7.96 9.95
CA ILE A 50 10.54 -6.82 9.32
C ILE A 50 9.69 -6.36 8.15
N MET A 51 9.19 -5.13 8.20
CA MET A 51 8.54 -4.50 7.06
C MET A 51 9.56 -3.68 6.28
N VAL A 52 9.69 -3.97 4.99
CA VAL A 52 10.55 -3.23 4.07
C VAL A 52 9.73 -2.53 3.00
N GLY A 53 10.05 -1.28 2.69
CA GLY A 53 9.29 -0.49 1.74
C GLY A 53 10.14 0.28 0.76
N LYS A 54 9.62 0.43 -0.46
CA LYS A 54 10.13 1.36 -1.47
C LYS A 54 9.05 2.38 -1.82
N ARG A 55 9.50 3.63 -2.01
CA ARG A 55 8.61 4.72 -2.42
C ARG A 55 8.12 4.54 -3.85
N ILE A 56 6.90 4.96 -4.08
CA ILE A 56 6.39 5.26 -5.41
C ILE A 56 6.88 6.66 -5.79
N CYS A 57 7.66 6.78 -6.84
CA CYS A 57 8.11 8.08 -7.34
C CYS A 57 6.91 8.93 -7.73
N ARG A 58 6.85 10.19 -7.26
CA ARG A 58 5.71 11.10 -7.56
C ARG A 58 5.47 11.23 -9.06
N GLY A 59 6.53 11.22 -9.87
CA GLY A 59 6.44 11.26 -11.33
C GLY A 59 5.65 10.11 -11.94
N SER A 60 5.61 8.94 -11.31
CA SER A 60 4.80 7.81 -11.79
C SER A 60 3.29 8.09 -11.76
N LEU A 61 2.86 9.04 -10.92
CA LEU A 61 1.47 9.48 -10.84
C LEU A 61 1.14 10.61 -11.82
N ARG A 62 2.15 11.22 -12.48
CA ARG A 62 1.93 12.42 -13.31
C ARG A 62 1.01 12.14 -14.48
N GLY A 63 1.20 11.05 -15.21
CA GLY A 63 0.34 10.69 -16.33
C GLY A 63 -1.12 10.44 -15.92
N VAL A 64 -1.32 9.86 -14.71
CA VAL A 64 -2.66 9.69 -14.15
C VAL A 64 -3.24 11.02 -13.72
N GLU A 65 -2.44 11.91 -13.12
CA GLU A 65 -2.87 13.26 -12.71
C GLU A 65 -3.26 14.11 -13.92
N GLU A 66 -2.55 14.01 -15.03
CA GLU A 66 -2.88 14.68 -16.28
C GLU A 66 -4.00 14.00 -17.09
N GLY A 67 -4.38 12.77 -16.72
CA GLY A 67 -5.37 11.98 -17.47
C GLY A 67 -4.86 11.47 -18.82
N THR A 68 -3.54 11.40 -19.01
CA THR A 68 -2.91 11.14 -20.31
C THR A 68 -2.17 9.81 -20.39
N ASN A 69 -1.70 9.27 -19.26
CA ASN A 69 -0.97 8.01 -19.21
C ASN A 69 -1.18 7.30 -17.87
N PHE A 70 -1.81 6.14 -17.91
CA PHE A 70 -2.03 5.28 -16.73
C PHE A 70 -1.04 4.11 -16.68
N GLY A 71 -0.36 3.83 -17.79
CA GLY A 71 0.55 2.69 -17.92
C GLY A 71 1.77 2.81 -17.03
N ASP A 72 2.38 3.98 -16.95
CA ASP A 72 3.60 4.19 -16.17
C ASP A 72 3.37 3.97 -14.67
N TYR A 73 2.22 4.41 -14.14
CA TYR A 73 1.88 4.07 -12.76
C TYR A 73 1.75 2.56 -12.56
N ARG A 74 1.09 1.85 -13.49
CA ARG A 74 0.89 0.40 -13.38
C ARG A 74 2.22 -0.36 -13.34
N LEU A 75 3.25 0.14 -13.98
CA LEU A 75 4.60 -0.43 -13.97
C LEU A 75 5.42 0.08 -12.77
N PHE A 76 5.76 1.37 -12.77
CA PHE A 76 6.68 1.96 -11.79
C PHE A 76 6.07 2.24 -10.41
N GLY A 77 4.75 2.37 -10.30
CA GLY A 77 4.05 2.56 -9.04
C GLY A 77 3.48 1.27 -8.45
N ARG A 78 3.48 0.17 -9.21
CA ARG A 78 2.87 -1.09 -8.81
C ARG A 78 3.66 -2.31 -9.27
N ASN A 79 3.48 -2.80 -10.52
CA ASN A 79 3.93 -4.14 -10.91
C ASN A 79 5.46 -4.30 -10.80
N TRP A 80 6.24 -3.51 -11.51
CA TRP A 80 7.70 -3.60 -11.43
C TRP A 80 8.23 -3.18 -10.05
N LEU A 81 7.56 -2.21 -9.40
CA LEU A 81 7.97 -1.80 -8.07
C LEU A 81 7.83 -2.93 -7.05
N GLU A 82 6.72 -3.67 -7.06
CA GLU A 82 6.47 -4.79 -6.16
C GLU A 82 7.21 -6.07 -6.61
N ASP A 83 7.09 -6.43 -7.88
CA ASP A 83 7.53 -7.74 -8.38
C ASP A 83 9.04 -7.80 -8.66
N GLU A 84 9.64 -6.67 -9.00
CA GLU A 84 11.05 -6.60 -9.39
C GLU A 84 11.88 -5.84 -8.34
N PHE A 85 11.68 -4.53 -8.23
CA PHE A 85 12.59 -3.69 -7.47
C PHE A 85 12.54 -3.93 -5.96
N LEU A 86 11.35 -4.13 -5.42
CA LEU A 86 11.19 -4.38 -3.99
C LEU A 86 11.45 -5.85 -3.66
N SER A 87 11.04 -6.78 -4.52
CA SER A 87 11.31 -8.21 -4.36
C SER A 87 12.81 -8.51 -4.34
N LEU A 88 13.58 -7.93 -5.28
CA LEU A 88 15.05 -8.06 -5.28
C LEU A 88 15.67 -7.46 -4.00
N ALA A 89 15.23 -6.26 -3.60
CA ALA A 89 15.73 -5.64 -2.38
C ALA A 89 15.38 -6.46 -1.12
N CYS A 90 14.17 -7.02 -1.06
CA CYS A 90 13.75 -7.92 0.00
C CYS A 90 14.62 -9.19 0.04
N TYR A 91 14.84 -9.81 -1.12
CA TYR A 91 15.69 -10.99 -1.25
C TYR A 91 17.14 -10.72 -0.81
N ASP A 92 17.72 -9.59 -1.19
CA ASP A 92 19.08 -9.23 -0.77
C ASP A 92 19.17 -9.01 0.74
N LEU A 93 18.11 -8.47 1.37
CA LEU A 93 18.08 -8.34 2.83
C LEU A 93 17.90 -9.69 3.53
N VAL A 94 17.11 -10.60 2.96
CA VAL A 94 16.99 -11.99 3.43
C VAL A 94 18.35 -12.67 3.42
N ARG A 95 19.08 -12.57 2.28
CA ARG A 95 20.45 -13.11 2.20
C ARG A 95 21.38 -12.53 3.28
N PHE A 96 21.30 -11.21 3.53
CA PHE A 96 22.07 -10.59 4.59
C PHE A 96 21.77 -11.21 5.97
N LEU A 97 20.50 -11.51 6.28
CA LEU A 97 20.10 -12.16 7.53
C LEU A 97 20.65 -13.59 7.60
N GLU A 98 20.54 -14.36 6.52
CA GLU A 98 21.05 -15.74 6.44
C GLU A 98 22.59 -15.80 6.50
N ASP A 99 23.29 -14.85 5.86
CA ASP A 99 24.76 -14.72 5.97
C ASP A 99 25.22 -14.42 7.41
N ASN A 100 24.32 -13.91 8.27
CA ASN A 100 24.55 -13.70 9.70
C ASN A 100 24.00 -14.85 10.58
N GLY A 101 23.55 -15.95 9.97
CA GLY A 101 23.13 -17.17 10.64
C GLY A 101 21.69 -17.19 11.15
N TRP A 102 20.82 -16.32 10.62
CA TRP A 102 19.39 -16.26 10.98
C TRP A 102 18.53 -16.74 9.82
N GLU A 103 17.56 -17.58 10.10
CA GLU A 103 16.56 -17.94 9.09
C GLU A 103 15.65 -16.74 8.78
N ALA A 104 15.39 -16.51 7.50
CA ALA A 104 14.58 -15.38 7.07
C ALA A 104 13.65 -15.75 5.91
N CYS A 105 12.35 -15.59 6.14
CA CYS A 105 11.30 -15.95 5.19
C CYS A 105 10.72 -14.68 4.54
N PRO A 106 10.96 -14.43 3.24
CA PRO A 106 10.34 -13.32 2.52
C PRO A 106 8.86 -13.61 2.23
N ILE A 107 7.99 -12.66 2.52
CA ILE A 107 6.55 -12.75 2.29
C ILE A 107 6.13 -11.69 1.27
N PHE A 108 5.53 -12.18 0.18
CA PHE A 108 4.98 -11.32 -0.87
C PHE A 108 3.62 -10.73 -0.45
N PRO A 109 3.29 -9.47 -0.81
CA PRO A 109 2.07 -8.78 -0.40
C PRO A 109 0.82 -9.28 -1.14
N ASN A 110 0.42 -10.52 -0.89
CA ASN A 110 -0.87 -10.99 -1.33
C ASN A 110 -2.00 -10.29 -0.56
N PRO A 111 -3.15 -10.02 -1.19
CA PRO A 111 -4.30 -9.45 -0.50
C PRO A 111 -4.77 -10.32 0.66
N SER A 112 -4.96 -9.73 1.83
CA SER A 112 -5.46 -10.44 3.01
C SER A 112 -6.93 -10.92 2.85
N GLU A 113 -7.63 -10.40 1.84
CA GLU A 113 -8.99 -10.85 1.49
C GLU A 113 -9.02 -12.17 0.70
N LEU A 114 -7.89 -12.71 0.31
CA LEU A 114 -7.84 -14.03 -0.31
C LEU A 114 -8.20 -15.09 0.74
N GLY A 115 -9.11 -15.96 0.39
CA GLY A 115 -9.44 -17.11 1.23
C GLY A 115 -8.34 -18.19 1.17
N PRO A 116 -8.31 -19.06 2.17
CA PRO A 116 -7.41 -20.20 2.17
C PRO A 116 -7.66 -21.12 0.96
N SER A 117 -6.63 -21.87 0.58
CA SER A 117 -6.68 -22.78 -0.58
C SER A 117 -6.27 -24.19 -0.17
N GLY A 118 -7.16 -24.87 0.55
CA GLY A 118 -6.94 -26.24 1.00
C GLY A 118 -7.57 -26.51 2.36
N VAL A 119 -7.06 -27.53 3.03
CA VAL A 119 -7.46 -27.92 4.38
C VAL A 119 -6.26 -27.89 5.31
N SER A 120 -6.49 -27.66 6.60
CA SER A 120 -5.43 -27.69 7.60
C SER A 120 -4.67 -29.02 7.52
N VAL A 121 -3.34 -28.95 7.50
CA VAL A 121 -2.47 -30.13 7.40
C VAL A 121 -2.22 -30.81 8.75
N ALA A 122 -2.58 -30.15 9.84
CA ALA A 122 -2.49 -30.68 11.21
C ALA A 122 -3.39 -29.89 12.16
N ASP A 123 -3.75 -30.50 13.30
CA ASP A 123 -4.53 -29.84 14.35
C ASP A 123 -3.81 -28.58 14.85
N GLY A 124 -4.57 -27.49 15.01
CA GLY A 124 -4.06 -26.22 15.49
C GLY A 124 -3.28 -25.38 14.45
N ARG A 125 -3.19 -25.86 13.21
CA ARG A 125 -2.63 -25.07 12.10
C ARG A 125 -3.76 -24.41 11.28
N PRO A 126 -3.56 -23.19 10.80
CA PRO A 126 -4.50 -22.58 9.85
C PRO A 126 -4.53 -23.35 8.53
N GLU A 127 -5.56 -23.11 7.73
CA GLU A 127 -5.61 -23.63 6.37
C GLU A 127 -4.56 -22.95 5.48
N PRO A 128 -3.97 -23.64 4.49
CA PRO A 128 -3.11 -23.01 3.48
C PRO A 128 -3.97 -22.09 2.58
N ASN A 129 -3.53 -20.93 2.15
CA ASN A 129 -2.36 -20.16 2.50
C ASN A 129 -2.74 -19.10 3.55
N VAL A 130 -1.77 -18.73 4.39
CA VAL A 130 -1.91 -17.60 5.31
C VAL A 130 -1.58 -16.31 4.55
N TYR A 131 -2.45 -15.30 4.65
CA TYR A 131 -2.29 -14.01 3.99
C TYR A 131 -2.28 -12.87 5.00
N PRO A 132 -1.11 -12.45 5.53
CA PRO A 132 -1.01 -11.36 6.49
C PRO A 132 -1.53 -10.04 5.94
N ASP A 133 -2.12 -9.21 6.80
CA ASP A 133 -2.47 -7.83 6.48
C ASP A 133 -1.20 -6.95 6.54
N PHE A 134 -0.77 -6.45 5.38
CA PHE A 134 0.45 -5.64 5.26
C PHE A 134 0.28 -4.23 5.80
N ASP A 135 -0.92 -3.66 5.75
CA ASP A 135 -1.21 -2.35 6.34
C ASP A 135 -1.15 -2.44 7.87
N TYR A 136 -1.75 -3.50 8.45
CA TYR A 136 -1.61 -3.80 9.89
C TYR A 136 -0.14 -3.94 10.28
N ALA A 137 0.61 -4.77 9.56
CA ALA A 137 2.01 -5.03 9.85
C ALA A 137 2.89 -3.78 9.73
N ALA A 138 2.61 -2.90 8.76
CA ALA A 138 3.33 -1.64 8.60
C ALA A 138 3.08 -0.69 9.78
N VAL A 139 1.84 -0.61 10.30
CA VAL A 139 1.54 0.15 11.53
C VAL A 139 2.21 -0.51 12.74
N ALA A 140 2.10 -1.83 12.88
CA ALA A 140 2.74 -2.58 13.97
C ALA A 140 4.28 -2.43 13.97
N CYS A 141 4.90 -2.26 12.81
CA CYS A 141 6.33 -1.96 12.66
C CYS A 141 6.67 -0.47 12.78
N GLY A 142 5.73 0.39 13.23
CA GLY A 142 5.98 1.79 13.53
C GLY A 142 6.16 2.70 12.30
N LEU A 143 5.79 2.26 11.10
CA LEU A 143 6.05 2.99 9.86
C LEU A 143 5.05 4.10 9.55
N GLY A 144 3.94 4.19 10.28
CA GLY A 144 2.92 5.20 10.05
C GLY A 144 1.55 4.83 10.59
N GLU A 145 0.49 5.24 9.88
CA GLU A 145 -0.90 5.07 10.28
C GLU A 145 -1.83 4.77 9.09
N ILE A 146 -3.08 4.39 9.36
CA ILE A 146 -4.11 4.28 8.33
C ILE A 146 -4.85 5.61 8.24
N GLY A 147 -4.91 6.20 7.04
CA GLY A 147 -5.66 7.44 6.80
C GLY A 147 -7.18 7.22 6.72
N LEU A 148 -7.95 8.31 6.79
CA LEU A 148 -9.41 8.30 6.66
C LEU A 148 -9.89 7.57 5.40
N ASN A 149 -9.12 7.65 4.31
CA ASN A 149 -9.41 6.95 3.05
C ASN A 149 -9.04 5.46 3.06
N GLY A 150 -8.65 4.88 4.21
CA GLY A 150 -8.30 3.48 4.36
C GLY A 150 -7.02 3.05 3.62
N LEU A 151 -6.10 3.98 3.37
CA LEU A 151 -4.77 3.69 2.85
C LEU A 151 -3.73 3.96 3.92
N PHE A 152 -2.67 3.17 3.93
CA PHE A 152 -1.53 3.40 4.81
C PHE A 152 -0.81 4.70 4.44
N LEU A 153 -0.46 5.49 5.44
CA LEU A 153 0.29 6.74 5.32
C LEU A 153 1.58 6.66 6.14
N SER A 154 2.70 6.96 5.49
CA SER A 154 3.98 7.15 6.17
C SER A 154 4.32 8.63 6.34
N PRO A 155 5.04 9.02 7.42
CA PRO A 155 5.52 10.40 7.59
C PRO A 155 6.38 10.87 6.41
N LYS A 156 7.07 9.93 5.77
CA LYS A 156 8.02 10.24 4.71
C LYS A 156 7.38 10.47 3.36
N PHE A 157 6.39 9.66 2.98
CA PHE A 157 5.87 9.60 1.61
C PHE A 157 4.34 9.71 1.50
N GLY A 158 3.61 9.89 2.61
CA GLY A 158 2.16 9.75 2.61
C GLY A 158 1.77 8.33 2.20
N SER A 159 0.93 8.17 1.19
CA SER A 159 0.51 6.86 0.65
C SER A 159 1.39 6.33 -0.50
N ARG A 160 2.51 7.00 -0.80
CA ARG A 160 3.37 6.66 -1.95
C ARG A 160 4.44 5.62 -1.59
N GLN A 161 4.05 4.42 -1.19
CA GLN A 161 4.96 3.30 -0.95
C GLN A 161 4.32 1.95 -1.24
N ARG A 162 5.18 0.95 -1.38
CA ARG A 162 4.84 -0.48 -1.41
C ARG A 162 5.70 -1.22 -0.41
N PHE A 163 5.17 -2.31 0.13
CA PHE A 163 5.80 -3.09 1.17
C PHE A 163 5.99 -4.55 0.79
N HIS A 164 7.08 -5.14 1.29
CA HIS A 164 7.25 -6.56 1.49
C HIS A 164 7.51 -6.83 2.97
N MET A 165 7.31 -8.06 3.40
CA MET A 165 7.52 -8.50 4.77
C MET A 165 8.61 -9.57 4.79
N ILE A 166 9.40 -9.60 5.85
CA ILE A 166 10.34 -10.68 6.16
C ILE A 166 10.04 -11.15 7.58
N LEU A 167 9.94 -12.46 7.75
CA LEU A 167 9.90 -13.09 9.07
C LEU A 167 11.27 -13.65 9.38
N THR A 168 11.77 -13.46 10.59
CA THR A 168 13.05 -14.03 10.99
C THR A 168 13.03 -14.50 12.44
N ASP A 169 13.80 -15.55 12.74
CA ASP A 169 14.06 -16.02 14.10
C ASP A 169 15.09 -15.15 14.85
N ALA A 170 15.71 -14.18 14.16
CA ALA A 170 16.51 -13.15 14.82
C ALA A 170 15.63 -12.31 15.75
N GLU A 171 16.11 -12.09 16.96
CA GLU A 171 15.51 -11.15 17.91
C GLU A 171 16.06 -9.76 17.64
N ILE A 172 15.24 -8.88 17.07
CA ILE A 172 15.60 -7.51 16.71
C ILE A 172 14.73 -6.55 17.51
N GLU A 173 15.35 -5.51 18.04
CA GLU A 173 14.61 -4.47 18.79
C GLU A 173 13.52 -3.83 17.95
N GLU A 174 12.33 -3.73 18.51
CA GLU A 174 11.17 -3.14 17.85
C GLU A 174 11.38 -1.67 17.47
N THR A 175 10.77 -1.27 16.37
CA THR A 175 10.57 0.15 16.07
C THR A 175 9.42 0.68 16.95
N PRO A 176 9.57 1.81 17.63
CA PRO A 176 8.46 2.42 18.36
C PRO A 176 7.23 2.63 17.46
N ILE A 177 6.04 2.45 18.02
CA ILE A 177 4.80 2.77 17.28
C ILE A 177 4.80 4.26 16.94
N PHE A 178 4.36 4.58 15.72
CA PHE A 178 4.26 5.98 15.27
C PHE A 178 3.20 6.74 16.09
N GLU A 179 3.61 7.72 16.87
CA GLU A 179 2.73 8.49 17.77
C GLU A 179 2.12 9.73 17.09
N GLY A 180 2.71 10.21 15.97
CA GLY A 180 2.25 11.38 15.23
C GLY A 180 0.88 11.19 14.57
N SER A 181 0.42 12.22 13.87
CA SER A 181 -0.76 12.18 13.01
C SER A 181 -0.40 12.77 11.64
N ILE A 182 -0.64 12.03 10.58
CA ILE A 182 -0.42 12.45 9.19
C ILE A 182 -1.76 12.86 8.58
N CYS A 183 -2.80 12.05 8.82
CA CYS A 183 -4.16 12.33 8.38
C CYS A 183 -4.85 13.29 9.34
N ASP A 184 -5.10 14.53 8.90
CA ASP A 184 -5.86 15.54 9.64
C ASP A 184 -7.39 15.38 9.57
N LYS A 185 -7.85 14.30 8.90
CA LYS A 185 -9.27 13.97 8.69
C LYS A 185 -10.05 15.06 7.92
N CYS A 186 -9.39 15.81 7.04
CA CYS A 186 -10.00 16.90 6.27
C CYS A 186 -11.18 16.49 5.39
N GLY A 187 -11.37 15.20 5.13
CA GLY A 187 -12.49 14.67 4.33
C GLY A 187 -12.40 14.89 2.82
N LYS A 188 -11.39 15.60 2.31
CA LYS A 188 -11.22 15.90 0.87
C LYS A 188 -11.23 14.65 0.00
N CYS A 189 -10.71 13.51 0.51
CA CYS A 189 -10.73 12.23 -0.20
C CYS A 189 -12.14 11.68 -0.45
N ALA A 190 -13.09 11.96 0.45
CA ALA A 190 -14.49 11.60 0.28
C ALA A 190 -15.20 12.60 -0.66
N ASP A 191 -14.98 13.90 -0.45
CA ASP A 191 -15.65 14.97 -1.20
C ASP A 191 -15.33 14.91 -2.69
N VAL A 192 -14.11 14.56 -3.07
CA VAL A 192 -13.68 14.47 -4.47
C VAL A 192 -14.05 13.15 -5.15
N CYS A 193 -14.55 12.15 -4.39
CA CYS A 193 -14.83 10.82 -4.95
C CYS A 193 -16.00 10.87 -5.95
N PRO A 194 -15.78 10.67 -7.26
CA PRO A 194 -16.85 10.85 -8.27
C PRO A 194 -17.96 9.79 -8.17
N LEU A 195 -17.73 8.72 -7.42
CA LEU A 195 -18.66 7.62 -7.22
C LEU A 195 -19.32 7.62 -5.84
N GLY A 196 -18.93 8.56 -4.95
CA GLY A 196 -19.38 8.55 -3.56
C GLY A 196 -19.04 7.22 -2.86
N ALA A 197 -17.86 6.68 -3.13
CA ALA A 197 -17.43 5.38 -2.59
C ALA A 197 -16.86 5.49 -1.17
N VAL A 198 -16.46 6.68 -0.73
CA VAL A 198 -15.87 6.95 0.59
C VAL A 198 -16.91 7.73 1.38
N ASP A 199 -17.46 7.12 2.43
CA ASP A 199 -18.45 7.78 3.30
C ASP A 199 -17.77 8.27 4.58
N LYS A 200 -17.45 9.57 4.62
CA LYS A 200 -16.81 10.20 5.79
C LYS A 200 -17.75 10.36 6.99
N ASN A 201 -19.06 10.17 6.82
CA ASN A 201 -20.05 10.25 7.90
C ASN A 201 -20.29 8.89 8.58
N ASP A 202 -19.87 7.80 7.94
CA ASP A 202 -19.85 6.46 8.52
C ASP A 202 -18.39 6.00 8.65
N THR A 203 -17.86 6.03 9.87
CA THR A 203 -16.47 5.70 10.18
C THR A 203 -16.37 4.56 11.17
N TYR A 204 -15.22 3.91 11.19
CA TYR A 204 -14.87 2.92 12.20
C TYR A 204 -13.42 3.10 12.63
N THR A 205 -13.11 2.62 13.83
CA THR A 205 -11.74 2.69 14.38
C THR A 205 -10.99 1.41 14.08
N VAL A 206 -9.79 1.56 13.50
CA VAL A 206 -8.79 0.51 13.42
C VAL A 206 -7.78 0.77 14.53
N ASP A 207 -7.57 -0.22 15.41
CA ASP A 207 -6.59 -0.17 16.49
C ASP A 207 -5.48 -1.19 16.20
N VAL A 208 -4.26 -0.71 16.07
CA VAL A 208 -3.07 -1.55 15.88
C VAL A 208 -2.07 -1.21 16.97
N CYS A 209 -1.92 -2.10 17.93
CA CYS A 209 -0.96 -1.92 19.04
C CYS A 209 -1.15 -0.57 19.78
N GLY A 210 -2.40 -0.12 19.96
CA GLY A 210 -2.74 1.16 20.59
C GLY A 210 -2.75 2.37 19.66
N LYS A 211 -2.22 2.25 18.43
CA LYS A 211 -2.38 3.29 17.40
C LYS A 211 -3.78 3.20 16.80
N LYS A 212 -4.62 4.17 17.15
CA LYS A 212 -6.00 4.28 16.68
C LYS A 212 -6.09 5.14 15.44
N SER A 213 -6.65 4.59 14.39
CA SER A 213 -6.95 5.27 13.13
C SER A 213 -8.45 5.27 12.89
N GLU A 214 -9.03 6.43 12.60
CA GLU A 214 -10.41 6.54 12.15
C GLU A 214 -10.46 6.39 10.64
N VAL A 215 -11.23 5.42 10.16
CA VAL A 215 -11.32 5.05 8.75
C VAL A 215 -12.76 5.19 8.27
N ALA A 216 -12.96 5.86 7.15
CA ALA A 216 -14.26 5.99 6.50
C ALA A 216 -14.75 4.64 5.96
N ARG A 217 -16.06 4.42 5.97
CA ARG A 217 -16.65 3.28 5.30
C ARG A 217 -16.46 3.42 3.79
N ILE A 218 -15.95 2.36 3.16
CA ILE A 218 -15.59 2.39 1.73
C ILE A 218 -16.37 1.31 0.99
N ASP A 219 -17.10 1.73 -0.04
CA ASP A 219 -17.73 0.83 -0.99
C ASP A 219 -16.71 0.41 -2.07
N TYR A 220 -16.05 -0.71 -1.83
CA TYR A 220 -15.06 -1.25 -2.76
C TYR A 220 -15.65 -1.71 -4.09
N ASN A 221 -16.97 -2.00 -4.17
CA ASN A 221 -17.62 -2.32 -5.44
C ASN A 221 -17.64 -1.09 -6.35
N LYS A 222 -17.97 0.09 -5.80
CA LYS A 222 -17.84 1.35 -6.52
C LYS A 222 -16.38 1.63 -6.91
N CYS A 223 -15.43 1.40 -5.99
CA CYS A 223 -14.01 1.60 -6.29
C CYS A 223 -13.51 0.71 -7.45
N ARG A 224 -14.02 -0.53 -7.59
CA ARG A 224 -13.67 -1.41 -8.72
C ARG A 224 -14.12 -0.87 -10.07
N SER A 225 -15.18 -0.08 -10.13
CA SER A 225 -15.67 0.56 -11.35
C SER A 225 -15.04 1.94 -11.61
N CYS A 226 -14.22 2.45 -10.69
CA CYS A 226 -13.62 3.78 -10.81
C CYS A 226 -12.66 3.87 -12.00
N LYS A 227 -12.92 4.82 -12.91
CA LYS A 227 -12.06 5.11 -14.08
C LYS A 227 -11.02 6.20 -13.80
N ASN A 228 -11.01 6.76 -12.59
CA ASN A 228 -10.14 7.86 -12.22
C ASN A 228 -8.87 7.40 -11.45
N GLY A 229 -8.17 6.41 -11.98
CA GLY A 229 -6.88 5.96 -11.49
C GLY A 229 -6.90 4.75 -10.56
N ALA A 230 -8.06 4.25 -10.12
CA ALA A 230 -8.10 2.96 -9.44
C ALA A 230 -7.79 1.81 -10.42
N CYS A 231 -7.04 0.83 -9.95
CA CYS A 231 -6.71 -0.36 -10.72
C CYS A 231 -7.32 -1.61 -10.08
N ALA A 232 -7.77 -2.55 -10.89
CA ALA A 232 -8.24 -3.85 -10.37
C ALA A 232 -7.12 -4.56 -9.59
N ASN A 233 -7.51 -5.34 -8.58
CA ASN A 233 -6.55 -6.20 -7.89
C ASN A 233 -5.97 -7.23 -8.87
N ARG A 234 -4.66 -7.52 -8.74
CA ARG A 234 -3.96 -8.44 -9.65
C ARG A 234 -4.27 -9.91 -9.40
N PHE A 235 -4.58 -10.23 -8.14
CA PHE A 235 -4.70 -11.61 -7.68
C PHE A 235 -6.15 -12.08 -7.64
N SER A 236 -7.07 -11.16 -7.37
CA SER A 236 -8.49 -11.48 -7.32
C SER A 236 -9.35 -10.28 -7.73
N PRO A 237 -10.35 -10.46 -8.59
CA PRO A 237 -11.27 -9.40 -8.95
C PRO A 237 -12.18 -8.99 -7.77
N THR A 238 -12.28 -9.82 -6.73
CA THR A 238 -13.09 -9.56 -5.53
C THR A 238 -12.32 -8.84 -4.43
N ALA A 239 -10.99 -8.91 -4.43
CA ALA A 239 -10.16 -8.19 -3.46
C ALA A 239 -10.23 -6.66 -3.65
N LYS A 240 -9.79 -5.91 -2.65
CA LYS A 240 -9.73 -4.45 -2.71
C LYS A 240 -8.93 -3.98 -3.92
N PRO A 241 -9.45 -3.05 -4.73
CA PRO A 241 -8.69 -2.49 -5.84
C PRO A 241 -7.55 -1.62 -5.33
N ASP A 242 -6.48 -1.52 -6.11
CA ASP A 242 -5.42 -0.56 -5.86
C ASP A 242 -5.93 0.86 -6.10
N ARG A 243 -5.91 1.69 -5.06
CA ARG A 243 -6.42 3.07 -5.08
C ARG A 243 -5.33 4.13 -4.94
N VAL A 244 -4.06 3.74 -4.92
CA VAL A 244 -2.97 4.71 -4.72
C VAL A 244 -2.95 5.79 -5.81
N ALA A 245 -3.24 5.43 -7.06
CA ALA A 245 -3.37 6.40 -8.14
C ALA A 245 -4.79 6.98 -8.30
N ALA A 246 -5.77 6.55 -7.49
CA ALA A 246 -7.14 7.05 -7.59
C ALA A 246 -7.23 8.54 -7.22
N LEU A 247 -8.23 9.25 -7.78
CA LEU A 247 -8.43 10.69 -7.54
C LEU A 247 -8.51 11.01 -6.05
N CYS A 248 -9.25 10.22 -5.27
CA CYS A 248 -9.37 10.43 -3.82
C CYS A 248 -8.00 10.43 -3.11
N ASN A 249 -7.10 9.53 -3.50
CA ASN A 249 -5.77 9.48 -2.93
C ASN A 249 -4.82 10.53 -3.52
N ARG A 250 -4.88 10.82 -4.81
CA ARG A 250 -4.11 11.93 -5.41
C ARG A 250 -4.46 13.28 -4.77
N THR A 251 -5.74 13.49 -4.43
CA THR A 251 -6.17 14.68 -3.67
C THR A 251 -5.63 14.68 -2.24
N CYS A 252 -5.60 13.51 -1.58
CA CYS A 252 -4.96 13.39 -0.27
C CYS A 252 -3.47 13.72 -0.35
N LEU A 253 -2.73 13.14 -1.32
CA LEU A 253 -1.30 13.43 -1.51
C LEU A 253 -1.03 14.92 -1.79
N CYS A 254 -1.86 15.56 -2.62
CA CYS A 254 -1.78 16.99 -2.86
C CYS A 254 -1.90 17.78 -1.57
N HIS A 255 -2.94 17.47 -0.77
CA HIS A 255 -3.16 18.10 0.53
C HIS A 255 -1.99 17.89 1.49
N LEU A 256 -1.48 16.66 1.62
CA LEU A 256 -0.33 16.36 2.50
C LEU A 256 0.95 17.11 2.09
N GLU A 257 1.18 17.30 0.78
CA GLU A 257 2.32 18.08 0.28
C GLU A 257 2.12 19.59 0.53
N GLU A 258 0.92 20.12 0.33
CA GLU A 258 0.54 21.53 0.60
C GLU A 258 0.71 21.88 2.08
N GLU A 259 0.19 21.05 2.98
CA GLU A 259 0.28 21.22 4.43
C GLU A 259 1.65 20.86 5.01
N LYS A 260 2.59 20.38 4.18
CA LYS A 260 3.91 19.90 4.60
C LYS A 260 3.84 18.80 5.68
N SER A 261 2.80 17.98 5.61
CA SER A 261 2.58 16.85 6.53
C SER A 261 3.44 15.63 6.20
N VAL A 262 4.27 15.69 5.15
CA VAL A 262 5.20 14.65 4.72
C VAL A 262 6.60 15.22 4.50
N GLU A 263 7.61 14.40 4.77
CA GLU A 263 9.02 14.83 4.66
C GLU A 263 9.50 14.96 3.21
N ASN A 264 9.01 14.09 2.32
CA ASN A 264 9.43 14.08 0.91
C ASN A 264 8.70 15.17 0.12
N THR A 265 9.23 16.37 0.19
CA THR A 265 8.71 17.58 -0.47
C THR A 265 9.37 17.80 -1.82
N PHE A 266 8.74 18.64 -2.66
CA PHE A 266 9.19 18.96 -4.00
C PHE A 266 9.18 20.47 -4.21
N SER A 267 10.03 20.96 -5.10
CA SER A 267 10.08 22.38 -5.47
C SER A 267 8.89 22.85 -6.33
N THR A 268 8.10 21.90 -6.85
CA THR A 268 6.94 22.19 -7.69
C THR A 268 5.70 21.50 -7.11
N GLU A 269 4.55 22.13 -7.22
CA GLU A 269 3.27 21.58 -6.80
C GLU A 269 2.97 20.24 -7.49
N PHE A 270 2.34 19.32 -6.77
CA PHE A 270 1.87 18.05 -7.35
C PHE A 270 0.77 18.33 -8.36
N ARG A 271 -0.26 19.06 -7.97
CA ARG A 271 -1.38 19.43 -8.82
C ARG A 271 -1.14 20.82 -9.42
N LYS A 272 -1.00 20.87 -10.76
CA LYS A 272 -0.78 22.11 -11.53
C LYS A 272 -2.06 22.66 -12.17
N ARG A 273 -3.19 22.01 -11.97
CA ARG A 273 -4.50 22.34 -12.48
C ARG A 273 -5.57 21.70 -11.60
N ASP A 274 -6.83 22.05 -11.81
CA ASP A 274 -7.95 21.43 -11.10
C ASP A 274 -7.97 19.91 -11.25
N ALA A 275 -8.41 19.24 -10.20
CA ALA A 275 -8.60 17.80 -10.25
C ALA A 275 -9.64 17.44 -11.32
N TRP A 276 -9.28 16.54 -12.22
CA TRP A 276 -10.24 15.97 -13.14
C TRP A 276 -10.90 14.74 -12.52
N ALA A 277 -12.17 14.52 -12.86
CA ALA A 277 -12.93 13.36 -12.44
C ALA A 277 -13.90 12.95 -13.56
N ILE A 278 -14.04 11.63 -13.74
CA ILE A 278 -15.08 11.06 -14.58
C ILE A 278 -16.03 10.30 -13.66
N GLY A 279 -17.30 10.65 -13.71
CA GLY A 279 -18.36 9.98 -12.96
C GLY A 279 -18.49 8.50 -13.34
N GLY A 280 -19.20 7.73 -12.53
CA GLY A 280 -19.43 6.29 -12.76
C GLY A 280 -20.40 5.98 -13.90
N ASP A 281 -20.92 6.99 -14.62
CA ASP A 281 -21.79 6.80 -15.75
C ASP A 281 -20.98 6.30 -16.95
N VAL A 282 -21.02 4.99 -17.14
CA VAL A 282 -20.34 4.29 -18.24
C VAL A 282 -20.89 4.67 -19.64
N SER A 283 -22.07 5.29 -19.70
CA SER A 283 -22.63 5.77 -20.97
C SER A 283 -21.80 6.90 -21.61
N LYS A 284 -20.94 7.54 -20.83
CA LYS A 284 -20.01 8.56 -21.32
C LYS A 284 -18.73 7.99 -21.95
N TYR A 285 -18.53 6.67 -21.88
CA TYR A 285 -17.39 6.01 -22.50
C TYR A 285 -17.84 5.33 -23.78
N GLU A 286 -17.50 5.92 -24.92
CA GLU A 286 -17.58 5.22 -26.19
C GLU A 286 -16.36 4.28 -26.32
N ARG A 287 -16.56 3.16 -26.99
CA ARG A 287 -15.46 2.27 -27.42
C ARG A 287 -15.12 2.63 -28.86
N ASP A 288 -13.84 2.77 -29.15
CA ASP A 288 -13.37 2.81 -30.53
C ASP A 288 -13.59 1.46 -31.23
N THR A 289 -13.27 1.41 -32.50
CA THR A 289 -13.42 0.18 -33.32
C THR A 289 -12.50 -0.97 -32.89
N GLU A 290 -11.49 -0.69 -32.06
CA GLU A 290 -10.55 -1.67 -31.48
C GLU A 290 -10.97 -2.10 -30.07
N GLY A 291 -12.07 -1.55 -29.53
CA GLY A 291 -12.60 -1.90 -28.23
C GLY A 291 -11.99 -1.11 -27.05
N HIS A 292 -11.20 -0.09 -27.31
CA HIS A 292 -10.67 0.79 -26.28
C HIS A 292 -11.74 1.75 -25.77
N ASN A 293 -11.72 2.05 -24.48
CA ASN A 293 -12.60 3.06 -23.91
C ASN A 293 -12.06 4.45 -24.28
N VAL A 294 -12.81 5.20 -25.07
CA VAL A 294 -12.54 6.62 -25.36
C VAL A 294 -13.51 7.51 -24.59
N LEU A 295 -13.05 8.69 -24.20
CA LEU A 295 -13.91 9.73 -23.65
C LEU A 295 -14.81 10.25 -24.77
N GLY A 296 -16.14 10.21 -24.55
CA GLY A 296 -17.14 10.41 -25.56
C GLY A 296 -16.99 11.64 -26.44
N GLY A 297 -17.38 11.46 -27.66
CA GLY A 297 -17.91 12.41 -28.61
C GLY A 297 -16.90 13.23 -29.40
N GLU A 298 -16.19 14.18 -28.82
CA GLU A 298 -15.35 15.11 -29.59
C GLU A 298 -13.90 14.65 -29.79
N PHE A 299 -13.39 13.79 -28.90
CA PHE A 299 -12.02 13.26 -29.00
C PHE A 299 -11.89 12.19 -30.07
N SER A 300 -12.93 11.38 -30.31
CA SER A 300 -12.93 10.35 -31.35
C SER A 300 -12.89 10.93 -32.78
N LYS A 301 -13.44 12.14 -32.97
CA LYS A 301 -13.49 12.79 -34.30
C LYS A 301 -12.16 13.41 -34.73
N LYS A 302 -11.26 13.74 -33.78
CA LYS A 302 -9.94 14.31 -34.11
C LYS A 302 -8.86 13.24 -34.39
N GLY A 303 -9.06 12.01 -33.97
CA GLY A 303 -8.14 10.90 -34.24
C GLY A 303 -8.34 10.20 -35.60
N ALA A 304 -9.51 10.34 -36.20
CA ALA A 304 -9.86 9.68 -37.47
C ALA A 304 -9.35 10.40 -38.73
N SER A 305 -8.58 11.47 -38.58
CA SER A 305 -8.05 12.28 -39.68
C SER A 305 -6.50 12.27 -39.74
N ARG A 306 -5.88 11.13 -39.38
CA ARG A 306 -4.45 10.95 -39.64
C ARG A 306 -4.19 9.60 -40.30
#